data_2cb2952c5262cb57f8c3c5d91ba8a514
#
_entry.id   2cb2952c5262cb57f8c3c5d91ba8a514
#
_cell.length_a   1.000
_cell.length_b   1.000
_cell.length_c   1.000
_cell.angle_alpha   90.00
_cell.angle_beta   90.00
_cell.angle_gamma   90.00
#
_symmetry.space_group_name_H-M   'P 1'
#
loop_
_entity.id
_entity.type
_entity.pdbx_description
1 polymer ?
#
loop_
_entity_poly.entity_id
_entity_poly.type
_entity_poly.pdbx_seq_one_letter_code
_entity_poly.pdbx_strand_id
1 'polypeptide(L)'
;MILTASCGSLPSREAQSETSSPQQQQSVAVDAAVASLGSLERDTEYVGTTFPVREVALRSRIEGQILDMTVDAGDRVEQGQVLARIDDSISASTVSQAEAEVAALQSEVASLEADVNDARAQVEQAQLELKQAQSDAARTNQLFKQGAISEQEAELNRTAVGQAEQALQSAQQQVQNRSSAVVAAQRRVAAQQAIVAQEQQRQSFTVLTSPVTGSVLERVLEPGDLAQPGNEVLRLGDFSQIQVRVQISELELAEIRTGQTAQVQLDALPEKTFTGEVTQISLAADTTARLIPVEVTISNGDRRIGRGLLARVNFGQQNNKSVVVPEAAVQVASKGAKNQNSESDTATIFILKQKGENATVTAREVKLGDRANAQVEIVSGLEPGEEFVVRSSGNLQDGDSVRLSFISES
;
A
#
# COMPACT_ATOMS: atom_id res chain seq x y z
N MET A 1 -69.36 -73.75 -33.51
CA MET A 1 -69.79 -75.08 -33.06
C MET A 1 -69.69 -75.09 -31.54
N ILE A 2 -70.85 -74.91 -30.93
CA ILE A 2 -71.49 -75.77 -29.90
C ILE A 2 -70.84 -75.61 -28.50
N LEU A 3 -71.51 -74.85 -27.60
CA LEU A 3 -72.42 -75.28 -26.50
C LEU A 3 -71.69 -75.93 -25.32
N THR A 4 -71.94 -75.62 -24.03
CA THR A 4 -73.18 -75.44 -23.21
C THR A 4 -72.70 -74.92 -21.80
N ALA A 5 -73.32 -73.99 -21.23
CA ALA A 5 -74.27 -73.87 -20.12
C ALA A 5 -74.20 -74.93 -19.02
N SER A 6 -74.17 -74.57 -17.74
CA SER A 6 -75.08 -74.98 -16.70
C SER A 6 -75.04 -74.16 -15.43
N CYS A 7 -76.18 -73.82 -14.90
CA CYS A 7 -76.56 -73.14 -13.66
C CYS A 7 -76.37 -74.07 -12.45
N GLY A 8 -76.29 -73.46 -11.23
CA GLY A 8 -76.39 -74.10 -9.93
C GLY A 8 -76.40 -73.11 -8.75
N SER A 9 -77.58 -72.63 -8.44
CA SER A 9 -78.29 -72.22 -7.21
C SER A 9 -77.49 -72.01 -5.89
N LEU A 10 -77.85 -70.92 -5.24
CA LEU A 10 -77.69 -70.49 -3.82
C LEU A 10 -78.19 -71.50 -2.78
N PRO A 11 -77.74 -71.39 -1.53
CA PRO A 11 -78.51 -70.62 -0.56
C PRO A 11 -77.74 -69.79 0.43
N SER A 12 -78.44 -68.82 1.00
CA SER A 12 -78.15 -67.90 2.06
C SER A 12 -77.71 -68.53 3.41
N ARG A 13 -76.82 -67.90 4.16
CA ARG A 13 -76.92 -67.88 5.64
C ARG A 13 -76.05 -66.82 6.29
N GLU A 14 -76.70 -65.92 7.00
CA GLU A 14 -76.44 -65.33 8.34
C GLU A 14 -75.16 -64.57 8.64
N ALA A 15 -75.42 -63.37 9.06
CA ALA A 15 -74.56 -62.38 9.67
C ALA A 15 -73.83 -62.92 10.93
N GLN A 16 -72.53 -62.67 11.00
CA GLN A 16 -71.81 -62.56 12.27
C GLN A 16 -70.94 -61.25 12.24
N SER A 17 -71.24 -60.41 13.22
CA SER A 17 -70.53 -59.24 13.59
C SER A 17 -69.10 -59.61 14.07
N GLU A 18 -68.08 -59.17 13.29
CA GLU A 18 -66.71 -59.22 13.77
C GLU A 18 -66.27 -57.82 14.21
N THR A 19 -65.87 -57.76 15.44
CA THR A 19 -65.23 -56.71 16.17
C THR A 19 -64.06 -56.11 15.38
N SER A 20 -64.09 -54.77 15.21
CA SER A 20 -62.99 -53.96 14.72
C SER A 20 -61.79 -54.11 15.58
N SER A 21 -60.75 -54.73 15.06
CA SER A 21 -59.40 -54.68 15.63
C SER A 21 -58.83 -53.27 15.51
N PRO A 22 -58.11 -52.77 16.50
CA PRO A 22 -57.48 -51.43 16.38
C PRO A 22 -56.36 -51.50 15.31
N GLN A 23 -56.47 -50.63 14.30
CA GLN A 23 -55.39 -50.36 13.36
C GLN A 23 -54.11 -50.01 14.18
N GLN A 24 -53.13 -50.90 14.15
CA GLN A 24 -51.77 -50.58 14.59
C GLN A 24 -51.28 -49.42 13.68
N GLN A 25 -51.22 -48.22 14.24
CA GLN A 25 -50.49 -47.09 13.62
C GLN A 25 -49.04 -47.54 13.46
N GLN A 26 -48.62 -47.84 12.26
CA GLN A 26 -47.23 -48.11 11.93
C GLN A 26 -46.44 -46.84 12.17
N SER A 27 -45.68 -46.78 13.26
CA SER A 27 -44.75 -45.66 13.53
C SER A 27 -43.67 -45.63 12.46
N VAL A 28 -43.57 -44.52 11.74
CA VAL A 28 -42.55 -44.27 10.71
C VAL A 28 -41.20 -44.14 11.40
N ALA A 29 -40.17 -44.88 10.91
CA ALA A 29 -38.83 -44.72 11.41
C ALA A 29 -38.23 -43.42 10.84
N VAL A 30 -37.61 -42.62 11.73
CA VAL A 30 -37.01 -41.32 11.36
C VAL A 30 -35.60 -41.16 11.94
N ASP A 31 -34.71 -40.54 11.19
CA ASP A 31 -33.43 -40.09 11.67
C ASP A 31 -33.58 -38.61 12.07
N ALA A 32 -33.16 -38.30 13.32
CA ALA A 32 -33.26 -36.98 13.88
C ALA A 32 -31.89 -36.38 14.11
N ALA A 33 -31.78 -35.06 14.01
CA ALA A 33 -30.62 -34.30 14.40
C ALA A 33 -31.02 -33.06 15.20
N VAL A 34 -30.06 -32.51 15.96
CA VAL A 34 -30.24 -31.28 16.73
C VAL A 34 -29.81 -30.10 15.89
N ALA A 35 -30.65 -29.07 15.80
CA ALA A 35 -30.33 -27.84 15.12
C ALA A 35 -29.16 -27.14 15.82
N SER A 36 -28.06 -26.98 15.11
CA SER A 36 -26.86 -26.30 15.59
C SER A 36 -26.57 -25.02 14.80
N LEU A 37 -25.98 -24.04 15.49
CA LEU A 37 -25.45 -22.86 14.81
C LEU A 37 -24.20 -23.26 14.02
N GLY A 38 -24.26 -23.09 12.73
CA GLY A 38 -23.17 -23.31 11.79
C GLY A 38 -22.96 -22.12 10.89
N SER A 39 -21.91 -22.14 10.10
CA SER A 39 -21.74 -21.24 8.96
C SER A 39 -21.83 -22.08 7.68
N LEU A 40 -22.55 -21.60 6.70
CA LEU A 40 -22.57 -22.22 5.39
C LEU A 40 -21.26 -21.88 4.70
N GLU A 41 -20.30 -22.81 4.69
CA GLU A 41 -19.02 -22.59 3.99
C GLU A 41 -19.28 -22.60 2.47
N ARG A 42 -19.19 -21.43 1.86
CA ARG A 42 -19.02 -21.32 0.42
C ARG A 42 -17.51 -21.32 0.14
N ASP A 43 -17.01 -22.39 -0.38
CA ASP A 43 -15.63 -22.46 -0.90
C ASP A 43 -15.51 -21.67 -2.20
N THR A 44 -15.74 -20.35 -2.12
CA THR A 44 -15.52 -19.48 -3.28
C THR A 44 -14.04 -19.12 -3.32
N GLU A 45 -13.32 -19.79 -4.21
CA GLU A 45 -11.91 -19.49 -4.49
C GLU A 45 -11.81 -18.45 -5.61
N TYR A 46 -11.10 -17.36 -5.32
CA TYR A 46 -10.77 -16.35 -6.30
C TYR A 46 -9.31 -16.49 -6.72
N VAL A 47 -9.09 -16.41 -8.01
CA VAL A 47 -7.73 -16.51 -8.58
C VAL A 47 -7.12 -15.11 -8.68
N GLY A 48 -5.90 -14.97 -8.17
CA GLY A 48 -5.14 -13.74 -8.19
C GLY A 48 -3.69 -13.95 -8.59
N THR A 49 -2.96 -12.86 -8.71
CA THR A 49 -1.54 -12.84 -9.04
C THR A 49 -0.76 -12.05 -8.00
N THR A 50 0.44 -12.54 -7.66
CA THR A 50 1.31 -11.91 -6.68
C THR A 50 2.11 -10.75 -7.27
N PHE A 51 2.23 -9.67 -6.50
CA PHE A 51 3.04 -8.49 -6.78
C PHE A 51 3.85 -8.09 -5.54
N PRO A 52 5.01 -7.46 -5.69
CA PRO A 52 5.70 -6.84 -4.54
C PRO A 52 4.86 -5.69 -4.00
N VAL A 53 5.01 -5.36 -2.71
CA VAL A 53 4.29 -4.24 -2.08
C VAL A 53 4.65 -2.89 -2.72
N ARG A 54 5.84 -2.79 -3.30
CA ARG A 54 6.30 -1.61 -4.03
C ARG A 54 7.19 -2.01 -5.20
N GLU A 55 6.93 -1.42 -6.37
CA GLU A 55 7.85 -1.45 -7.52
C GLU A 55 8.42 -0.06 -7.75
N VAL A 56 9.72 0.01 -7.98
CA VAL A 56 10.43 1.27 -8.23
C VAL A 56 11.26 1.11 -9.50
N ALA A 57 10.97 1.95 -10.48
CA ALA A 57 11.80 2.12 -11.67
C ALA A 57 12.97 3.07 -11.35
N LEU A 58 14.18 2.54 -11.32
CA LEU A 58 15.39 3.34 -11.19
C LEU A 58 15.74 3.95 -12.54
N ARG A 59 15.61 5.27 -12.63
CA ARG A 59 15.80 6.01 -13.88
C ARG A 59 17.07 6.85 -13.83
N SER A 60 17.77 6.94 -14.99
CA SER A 60 18.87 7.89 -15.14
C SER A 60 18.36 9.33 -15.06
N ARG A 61 19.16 10.20 -14.43
CA ARG A 61 18.94 11.66 -14.38
C ARG A 61 19.86 12.42 -15.32
N ILE A 62 20.86 11.72 -15.86
CA ILE A 62 21.88 12.29 -16.75
C ILE A 62 22.04 11.42 -17.99
N GLU A 63 22.67 12.00 -19.01
CA GLU A 63 23.14 11.28 -20.17
C GLU A 63 24.55 10.77 -19.97
N GLY A 64 24.81 9.51 -20.36
CA GLY A 64 26.12 8.89 -20.33
C GLY A 64 26.06 7.38 -20.56
N GLN A 65 27.18 6.79 -20.91
CA GLN A 65 27.29 5.34 -21.10
C GLN A 65 27.35 4.64 -19.75
N ILE A 66 26.65 3.52 -19.59
CA ILE A 66 26.76 2.67 -18.40
C ILE A 66 28.10 1.95 -18.45
N LEU A 67 28.97 2.24 -17.49
CA LEU A 67 30.30 1.63 -17.41
C LEU A 67 30.23 0.24 -16.80
N ASP A 68 29.54 0.12 -15.66
CA ASP A 68 29.39 -1.12 -14.93
C ASP A 68 28.05 -1.21 -14.25
N MET A 69 27.63 -2.43 -13.98
CA MET A 69 26.44 -2.75 -13.21
C MET A 69 26.79 -3.88 -12.24
N THR A 70 26.61 -3.62 -10.94
CA THR A 70 27.08 -4.50 -9.86
C THR A 70 26.05 -5.54 -9.45
N VAL A 71 24.88 -5.57 -10.10
CA VAL A 71 23.75 -6.44 -9.75
C VAL A 71 23.09 -7.03 -10.98
N ASP A 72 22.57 -8.25 -10.83
CA ASP A 72 21.79 -8.97 -11.82
C ASP A 72 20.32 -9.10 -11.43
N ALA A 73 19.47 -9.47 -12.40
CA ALA A 73 18.07 -9.77 -12.13
C ALA A 73 17.95 -10.91 -11.11
N GLY A 74 17.17 -10.73 -10.06
CA GLY A 74 17.03 -11.65 -8.92
C GLY A 74 17.90 -11.31 -7.72
N ASP A 75 18.93 -10.47 -7.87
CA ASP A 75 19.82 -10.10 -6.76
C ASP A 75 19.10 -9.25 -5.71
N ARG A 76 19.52 -9.43 -4.46
CA ARG A 76 19.08 -8.60 -3.34
C ARG A 76 19.87 -7.31 -3.29
N VAL A 77 19.18 -6.23 -2.96
CA VAL A 77 19.75 -4.90 -2.84
C VAL A 77 19.28 -4.23 -1.56
N GLU A 78 20.16 -3.43 -0.97
CA GLU A 78 19.86 -2.61 0.19
C GLU A 78 19.68 -1.15 -0.21
N GLN A 79 18.88 -0.41 0.53
CA GLN A 79 18.73 1.03 0.31
C GLN A 79 20.09 1.75 0.44
N GLY A 80 20.43 2.56 -0.57
CA GLY A 80 21.72 3.26 -0.67
C GLY A 80 22.85 2.45 -1.32
N GLN A 81 22.66 1.15 -1.59
CA GLN A 81 23.64 0.33 -2.31
C GLN A 81 23.83 0.85 -3.74
N VAL A 82 25.09 0.93 -4.19
CA VAL A 82 25.43 1.27 -5.57
C VAL A 82 25.06 0.10 -6.48
N LEU A 83 24.29 0.38 -7.53
CA LEU A 83 23.78 -0.62 -8.46
C LEU A 83 24.43 -0.51 -9.85
N ALA A 84 24.69 0.71 -10.29
CA ALA A 84 25.30 0.98 -11.59
C ALA A 84 26.10 2.28 -11.56
N ARG A 85 27.05 2.41 -12.48
CA ARG A 85 27.82 3.62 -12.71
C ARG A 85 27.73 4.05 -14.16
N ILE A 86 27.45 5.32 -14.35
CA ILE A 86 27.43 5.99 -15.64
C ILE A 86 28.77 6.74 -15.77
N ASP A 87 29.29 6.86 -16.98
CA ASP A 87 30.49 7.62 -17.30
C ASP A 87 30.35 9.07 -16.81
N ASP A 88 31.23 9.46 -15.90
CA ASP A 88 31.28 10.78 -15.28
C ASP A 88 32.34 11.72 -15.86
N SER A 89 33.07 11.30 -16.90
CA SER A 89 34.19 12.03 -17.44
C SER A 89 33.85 13.47 -17.84
N ILE A 90 32.68 13.69 -18.44
CA ILE A 90 32.20 15.03 -18.81
C ILE A 90 31.80 15.81 -17.53
N SER A 91 31.05 15.19 -16.64
CA SER A 91 30.61 15.84 -15.41
C SER A 91 31.78 16.20 -14.49
N ALA A 92 32.77 15.32 -14.37
CA ALA A 92 34.01 15.57 -13.60
C ALA A 92 34.83 16.73 -14.20
N SER A 93 34.91 16.81 -15.54
CA SER A 93 35.56 17.90 -16.23
C SER A 93 34.84 19.24 -15.97
N THR A 94 33.51 19.24 -15.97
CA THR A 94 32.69 20.44 -15.68
C THR A 94 32.89 20.92 -14.24
N VAL A 95 32.92 19.99 -13.26
CA VAL A 95 33.25 20.32 -11.86
C VAL A 95 34.63 20.94 -11.74
N SER A 96 35.66 20.31 -12.36
CA SER A 96 37.02 20.81 -12.34
C SER A 96 37.15 22.22 -12.96
N GLN A 97 36.42 22.48 -14.06
CA GLN A 97 36.36 23.82 -14.67
C GLN A 97 35.75 24.85 -13.71
N ALA A 98 34.62 24.51 -13.07
CA ALA A 98 33.96 25.39 -12.11
C ALA A 98 34.83 25.67 -10.87
N GLU A 99 35.60 24.68 -10.39
CA GLU A 99 36.57 24.84 -9.30
C GLU A 99 37.75 25.73 -9.68
N ALA A 100 38.25 25.59 -10.91
CA ALA A 100 39.31 26.47 -11.41
C ALA A 100 38.85 27.94 -11.47
N GLU A 101 37.62 28.21 -11.85
CA GLU A 101 37.04 29.56 -11.84
C GLU A 101 36.92 30.13 -10.42
N VAL A 102 36.54 29.31 -9.43
CA VAL A 102 36.56 29.72 -8.01
C VAL A 102 38.00 30.15 -7.62
N ALA A 103 39.01 29.36 -7.98
CA ALA A 103 40.41 29.69 -7.67
C ALA A 103 40.86 31.01 -8.33
N ALA A 104 40.43 31.28 -9.57
CA ALA A 104 40.72 32.54 -10.24
C ALA A 104 40.07 33.73 -9.52
N LEU A 105 38.80 33.62 -9.14
CA LEU A 105 38.10 34.67 -8.38
C LEU A 105 38.65 34.87 -6.99
N GLN A 106 39.13 33.83 -6.32
CA GLN A 106 39.84 33.95 -5.03
C GLN A 106 41.17 34.72 -5.16
N SER A 107 41.88 34.50 -6.28
CA SER A 107 43.09 35.28 -6.60
C SER A 107 42.76 36.76 -6.83
N GLU A 108 41.63 37.08 -7.49
CA GLU A 108 41.13 38.46 -7.62
C GLU A 108 40.86 39.10 -6.24
N VAL A 109 40.21 38.36 -5.32
CA VAL A 109 39.98 38.83 -3.94
C VAL A 109 41.27 39.14 -3.24
N ALA A 110 42.27 38.25 -3.31
CA ALA A 110 43.57 38.47 -2.69
C ALA A 110 44.29 39.74 -3.24
N SER A 111 44.18 39.99 -4.56
CA SER A 111 44.71 41.23 -5.16
C SER A 111 44.00 42.48 -4.64
N LEU A 112 42.68 42.45 -4.52
CA LEU A 112 41.88 43.57 -4.02
C LEU A 112 42.13 43.79 -2.49
N GLU A 113 42.41 42.74 -1.74
CA GLU A 113 42.79 42.85 -0.33
C GLU A 113 44.17 43.51 -0.17
N ALA A 114 45.11 43.25 -1.07
CA ALA A 114 46.39 43.98 -1.12
C ALA A 114 46.18 45.48 -1.41
N ASP A 115 45.29 45.82 -2.35
CA ASP A 115 44.92 47.21 -2.64
C ASP A 115 44.31 47.93 -1.42
N VAL A 116 43.52 47.23 -0.59
CA VAL A 116 43.01 47.78 0.68
C VAL A 116 44.12 48.03 1.67
N ASN A 117 45.12 47.16 1.75
CA ASN A 117 46.27 47.35 2.64
C ASN A 117 47.12 48.55 2.21
N ASP A 118 47.31 48.75 0.91
CA ASP A 118 47.99 49.93 0.37
C ASP A 118 47.23 51.23 0.70
N ALA A 119 45.91 51.22 0.54
CA ALA A 119 45.06 52.35 0.90
C ALA A 119 45.11 52.64 2.43
N ARG A 120 45.18 51.62 3.27
CA ARG A 120 45.37 51.78 4.75
C ARG A 120 46.72 52.42 5.12
N ALA A 121 47.80 52.04 4.41
CA ALA A 121 49.09 52.68 4.60
C ALA A 121 49.05 54.19 4.25
N GLN A 122 48.28 54.53 3.20
CA GLN A 122 48.05 55.94 2.86
C GLN A 122 47.26 56.69 3.94
N VAL A 123 46.29 56.08 4.58
CA VAL A 123 45.55 56.65 5.73
C VAL A 123 46.54 56.90 6.88
N GLU A 124 47.42 55.96 7.21
CA GLU A 124 48.42 56.09 8.26
C GLU A 124 49.39 57.24 7.97
N GLN A 125 49.85 57.36 6.71
CA GLN A 125 50.66 58.48 6.28
C GLN A 125 49.93 59.82 6.46
N ALA A 126 48.74 59.94 6.00
CA ALA A 126 47.93 61.17 6.13
C ALA A 126 47.62 61.52 7.58
N GLN A 127 47.45 60.50 8.48
CA GLN A 127 47.34 60.72 9.92
C GLN A 127 48.58 61.33 10.52
N LEU A 128 49.80 60.85 10.13
CA LEU A 128 51.05 61.40 10.59
C LEU A 128 51.23 62.83 10.11
N GLU A 129 50.91 63.14 8.83
CA GLU A 129 50.95 64.46 8.26
C GLU A 129 50.03 65.44 9.02
N LEU A 130 48.81 65.01 9.33
CA LEU A 130 47.83 65.80 10.08
C LEU A 130 48.35 66.07 11.50
N LYS A 131 48.92 65.06 12.16
CA LYS A 131 49.52 65.21 13.50
C LYS A 131 50.67 66.21 13.51
N GLN A 132 51.48 66.19 12.46
CA GLN A 132 52.56 67.15 12.27
C GLN A 132 51.99 68.57 12.09
N ALA A 133 51.08 68.79 11.15
CA ALA A 133 50.40 70.05 10.88
C ALA A 133 49.76 70.64 12.14
N GLN A 134 49.05 69.82 12.91
CA GLN A 134 48.42 70.21 14.18
C GLN A 134 49.49 70.66 15.27
N SER A 135 50.62 69.98 15.37
CA SER A 135 51.66 70.31 16.26
C SER A 135 52.34 71.68 15.88
N ASP A 136 52.52 71.85 14.57
CA ASP A 136 53.16 73.10 14.08
C ASP A 136 52.16 74.26 14.20
N ALA A 137 50.89 74.08 13.94
CA ALA A 137 49.85 75.08 14.16
C ALA A 137 49.67 75.46 15.63
N ALA A 138 49.77 74.50 16.53
CA ALA A 138 49.76 74.78 18.00
C ALA A 138 50.89 75.60 18.44
N ARG A 139 52.15 75.27 17.98
CA ARG A 139 53.37 76.01 18.26
C ARG A 139 53.29 77.44 17.71
N THR A 140 52.95 77.62 16.44
CA THR A 140 52.87 78.97 15.82
C THR A 140 51.72 79.75 16.41
N ASN A 141 50.59 79.23 16.80
CA ASN A 141 49.51 79.94 17.52
C ASN A 141 50.00 80.47 18.90
N GLN A 142 50.87 79.73 19.61
CA GLN A 142 51.45 80.18 20.86
C GLN A 142 52.46 81.32 20.62
N LEU A 143 53.30 81.24 19.59
CA LEU A 143 54.26 82.31 19.21
C LEU A 143 53.51 83.57 18.72
N PHE A 144 52.39 83.45 17.98
CA PHE A 144 51.54 84.54 17.60
C PHE A 144 50.97 85.28 18.85
N LYS A 145 50.45 84.54 19.81
CA LYS A 145 49.96 85.10 21.09
C LYS A 145 51.01 85.85 21.86
N GLN A 146 52.29 85.51 21.69
CA GLN A 146 53.45 86.15 22.30
C GLN A 146 53.95 87.34 21.45
N GLY A 147 53.38 87.61 20.29
CA GLY A 147 53.77 88.65 19.34
C GLY A 147 55.11 88.36 18.57
N ALA A 148 55.54 87.07 18.55
CA ALA A 148 56.81 86.67 17.93
C ALA A 148 56.70 86.37 16.40
N ILE A 149 55.47 86.17 15.86
CA ILE A 149 55.23 85.92 14.44
C ILE A 149 54.03 86.76 13.93
N SER A 150 53.90 86.87 12.58
CA SER A 150 52.81 87.54 11.95
C SER A 150 51.52 86.74 11.96
N GLU A 151 50.32 87.42 11.84
CA GLU A 151 49.00 86.76 11.68
C GLU A 151 48.96 85.94 10.45
N GLN A 152 49.51 86.37 9.37
CA GLN A 152 49.58 85.64 8.08
C GLN A 152 50.27 84.29 8.23
N GLU A 153 51.40 84.22 9.00
CA GLU A 153 52.08 82.96 9.24
C GLU A 153 51.33 81.99 10.12
N ALA A 154 50.61 82.50 11.12
CA ALA A 154 49.67 81.67 11.93
C ALA A 154 48.55 81.15 11.13
N GLU A 155 47.95 81.95 10.19
CA GLU A 155 46.86 81.54 9.31
C GLU A 155 47.26 80.49 8.27
N LEU A 156 48.50 80.58 7.74
CA LEU A 156 49.07 79.56 6.83
C LEU A 156 49.13 78.20 7.52
N ASN A 157 49.58 78.14 8.77
CA ASN A 157 49.60 76.85 9.48
C ASN A 157 48.19 76.30 9.88
N ARG A 158 47.22 77.16 10.13
CA ARG A 158 45.83 76.73 10.31
C ARG A 158 45.26 76.16 9.00
N THR A 159 45.53 76.79 7.87
CA THR A 159 45.13 76.30 6.57
C THR A 159 45.78 74.95 6.25
N ALA A 160 47.09 74.76 6.64
CA ALA A 160 47.79 73.49 6.48
C ALA A 160 47.09 72.32 7.28
N VAL A 161 46.58 72.63 8.49
CA VAL A 161 45.81 71.64 9.27
C VAL A 161 44.54 71.25 8.48
N GLY A 162 43.77 72.24 7.98
CA GLY A 162 42.60 71.96 7.20
C GLY A 162 42.85 71.15 5.91
N GLN A 163 43.97 71.42 5.25
CA GLN A 163 44.39 70.64 4.05
C GLN A 163 44.76 69.20 4.43
N ALA A 164 45.51 68.99 5.57
CA ALA A 164 45.86 67.65 6.06
C ALA A 164 44.61 66.84 6.53
N GLU A 165 43.58 67.54 7.11
CA GLU A 165 42.30 66.89 7.47
C GLU A 165 41.58 66.43 6.23
N GLN A 166 41.48 67.21 5.17
CA GLN A 166 40.88 66.84 3.91
C GLN A 166 41.64 65.69 3.22
N ALA A 167 42.97 65.68 3.30
CA ALA A 167 43.80 64.58 2.78
C ALA A 167 43.54 63.27 3.54
N LEU A 168 43.41 63.29 4.86
CA LEU A 168 43.05 62.14 5.68
C LEU A 168 41.66 61.65 5.35
N GLN A 169 40.65 62.54 5.25
CA GLN A 169 39.29 62.16 4.89
C GLN A 169 39.25 61.50 3.50
N SER A 170 40.00 62.02 2.53
CA SER A 170 40.08 61.45 1.17
C SER A 170 40.69 60.05 1.20
N ALA A 171 41.81 59.85 1.97
CA ALA A 171 42.44 58.54 2.13
C ALA A 171 41.50 57.51 2.80
N GLN A 172 40.74 57.91 3.83
CA GLN A 172 39.76 57.07 4.50
C GLN A 172 38.64 56.64 3.53
N GLN A 173 38.15 57.59 2.69
CA GLN A 173 37.15 57.27 1.68
C GLN A 173 37.68 56.29 0.64
N GLN A 174 38.96 56.32 0.34
CA GLN A 174 39.60 55.40 -0.60
C GLN A 174 39.67 53.97 -0.02
N VAL A 175 39.95 53.82 1.28
CA VAL A 175 39.88 52.53 1.99
C VAL A 175 38.45 51.98 1.91
N GLN A 176 37.42 52.81 2.15
CA GLN A 176 36.02 52.37 2.08
C GLN A 176 35.66 51.89 0.66
N ASN A 177 36.08 52.61 -0.36
CA ASN A 177 35.85 52.25 -1.76
C ASN A 177 36.50 50.89 -2.12
N ARG A 178 37.78 50.70 -1.73
CA ARG A 178 38.52 49.45 -1.95
C ARG A 178 37.96 48.31 -1.16
N SER A 179 37.55 48.52 0.10
CA SER A 179 36.88 47.51 0.90
C SER A 179 35.54 47.06 0.30
N SER A 180 34.79 48.00 -0.30
CA SER A 180 33.56 47.69 -0.99
C SER A 180 33.78 46.81 -2.24
N ALA A 181 34.92 47.01 -2.92
CA ALA A 181 35.34 46.19 -4.06
C ALA A 181 35.67 44.74 -3.61
N VAL A 182 36.36 44.57 -2.48
CA VAL A 182 36.62 43.23 -1.88
C VAL A 182 35.35 42.53 -1.57
N VAL A 183 34.39 43.19 -0.91
CA VAL A 183 33.07 42.59 -0.59
C VAL A 183 32.32 42.15 -1.88
N ALA A 184 32.40 42.97 -2.94
CA ALA A 184 31.79 42.63 -4.22
C ALA A 184 32.43 41.38 -4.86
N ALA A 185 33.76 41.29 -4.83
CA ALA A 185 34.52 40.14 -5.33
C ALA A 185 34.25 38.87 -4.49
N GLN A 186 34.20 38.97 -3.17
CA GLN A 186 33.81 37.83 -2.28
C GLN A 186 32.43 37.30 -2.59
N ARG A 187 31.44 38.17 -2.93
CA ARG A 187 30.10 37.73 -3.37
C ARG A 187 30.16 36.97 -4.68
N ARG A 188 31.05 37.33 -5.62
CA ARG A 188 31.26 36.57 -6.86
C ARG A 188 31.84 35.19 -6.58
N VAL A 189 32.80 35.08 -5.67
CA VAL A 189 33.32 33.77 -5.20
C VAL A 189 32.20 32.91 -4.63
N ALA A 190 31.36 33.47 -3.77
CA ALA A 190 30.22 32.71 -3.18
C ALA A 190 29.23 32.25 -4.27
N ALA A 191 28.97 33.09 -5.27
CA ALA A 191 28.10 32.72 -6.40
C ALA A 191 28.72 31.58 -7.22
N GLN A 192 29.99 31.61 -7.51
CA GLN A 192 30.69 30.57 -8.26
C GLN A 192 30.77 29.26 -7.46
N GLN A 193 30.96 29.32 -6.15
CA GLN A 193 30.91 28.14 -5.26
C GLN A 193 29.55 27.45 -5.32
N ALA A 194 28.44 28.19 -5.46
CA ALA A 194 27.11 27.60 -5.65
C ALA A 194 27.03 26.85 -6.99
N ILE A 195 27.70 27.33 -8.04
CA ILE A 195 27.80 26.63 -9.33
C ILE A 195 28.60 25.33 -9.15
N VAL A 196 29.74 25.35 -8.44
CA VAL A 196 30.50 24.13 -8.14
C VAL A 196 29.62 23.11 -7.44
N ALA A 197 28.85 23.51 -6.41
CA ALA A 197 27.94 22.60 -5.69
C ALA A 197 26.85 22.04 -6.61
N GLN A 198 26.34 22.82 -7.54
CA GLN A 198 25.38 22.36 -8.54
C GLN A 198 25.97 21.29 -9.47
N GLU A 199 27.19 21.49 -9.96
CA GLU A 199 27.84 20.54 -10.87
C GLU A 199 28.27 19.26 -10.13
N GLN A 200 28.73 19.36 -8.88
CA GLN A 200 28.97 18.21 -8.03
C GLN A 200 27.71 17.39 -7.76
N GLN A 201 26.57 18.06 -7.53
CA GLN A 201 25.26 17.37 -7.42
C GLN A 201 24.89 16.67 -8.72
N ARG A 202 25.16 17.30 -9.88
CA ARG A 202 24.92 16.66 -11.19
C ARG A 202 25.84 15.45 -11.39
N GLN A 203 27.11 15.56 -11.04
CA GLN A 203 28.07 14.44 -11.06
C GLN A 203 27.61 13.30 -10.15
N SER A 204 27.03 13.58 -8.97
CA SER A 204 26.53 12.53 -8.09
C SER A 204 25.46 11.64 -8.71
N PHE A 205 24.75 12.11 -9.74
CA PHE A 205 23.75 11.31 -10.47
C PHE A 205 24.35 10.28 -11.42
N THR A 206 25.70 10.27 -11.61
CA THR A 206 26.39 9.20 -12.36
C THR A 206 26.41 7.89 -11.60
N VAL A 207 26.26 7.94 -10.27
CA VAL A 207 26.21 6.76 -9.41
C VAL A 207 24.74 6.45 -9.09
N LEU A 208 24.22 5.36 -9.65
CA LEU A 208 22.85 4.91 -9.41
C LEU A 208 22.81 4.06 -8.14
N THR A 209 22.06 4.52 -7.16
CA THR A 209 21.88 3.81 -5.88
C THR A 209 20.44 3.35 -5.71
N SER A 210 20.25 2.25 -4.97
CA SER A 210 18.92 1.75 -4.67
C SER A 210 18.15 2.68 -3.74
N PRO A 211 16.94 3.13 -4.10
CA PRO A 211 16.08 3.91 -3.22
C PRO A 211 15.34 3.06 -2.17
N VAL A 212 15.34 1.72 -2.33
CA VAL A 212 14.62 0.77 -1.48
C VAL A 212 15.47 -0.45 -1.16
N THR A 213 15.15 -1.14 -0.07
CA THR A 213 15.66 -2.49 0.18
C THR A 213 14.70 -3.49 -0.48
N GLY A 214 15.24 -4.39 -1.34
CA GLY A 214 14.40 -5.32 -2.08
C GLY A 214 15.21 -6.25 -2.96
N SER A 215 14.69 -6.54 -4.16
CA SER A 215 15.38 -7.31 -5.19
C SER A 215 15.25 -6.67 -6.57
N VAL A 216 16.21 -6.92 -7.43
CA VAL A 216 16.18 -6.51 -8.83
C VAL A 216 15.17 -7.38 -9.59
N LEU A 217 14.16 -6.76 -10.16
CA LEU A 217 13.16 -7.43 -10.98
C LEU A 217 13.66 -7.63 -12.41
N GLU A 218 14.27 -6.59 -12.95
CA GLU A 218 14.66 -6.54 -14.35
C GLU A 218 15.80 -5.53 -14.55
N ARG A 219 16.73 -5.87 -15.42
CA ARG A 219 17.72 -4.96 -16.01
C ARG A 219 17.17 -4.50 -17.36
N VAL A 220 16.92 -3.21 -17.48
CA VAL A 220 16.35 -2.62 -18.72
C VAL A 220 17.47 -2.16 -19.64
N LEU A 221 18.58 -1.68 -19.06
CA LEU A 221 19.81 -1.31 -19.78
C LEU A 221 20.96 -2.17 -19.31
N GLU A 222 21.92 -2.38 -20.19
CA GLU A 222 23.13 -3.18 -19.97
C GLU A 222 24.39 -2.31 -19.93
N PRO A 223 25.49 -2.80 -19.32
CA PRO A 223 26.79 -2.14 -19.46
C PRO A 223 27.18 -1.95 -20.94
N GLY A 224 27.55 -0.71 -21.30
CA GLY A 224 27.78 -0.31 -22.68
C GLY A 224 26.65 0.49 -23.32
N ASP A 225 25.43 0.38 -22.80
CA ASP A 225 24.29 1.14 -23.30
C ASP A 225 24.37 2.63 -22.92
N LEU A 226 23.74 3.47 -23.73
CA LEU A 226 23.59 4.89 -23.47
C LEU A 226 22.35 5.15 -22.62
N ALA A 227 22.55 5.56 -21.36
CA ALA A 227 21.48 6.06 -20.53
C ALA A 227 21.17 7.53 -20.89
N GLN A 228 19.88 7.87 -20.97
CA GLN A 228 19.40 9.24 -21.17
C GLN A 228 18.51 9.65 -19.98
N PRO A 229 18.38 10.94 -19.68
CA PRO A 229 17.50 11.43 -18.63
C PRO A 229 16.07 10.92 -18.81
N GLY A 230 15.55 10.21 -17.77
CA GLY A 230 14.23 9.59 -17.78
C GLY A 230 14.21 8.12 -18.21
N ASN A 231 15.27 7.59 -18.86
CA ASN A 231 15.36 6.17 -19.21
C ASN A 231 15.40 5.32 -17.95
N GLU A 232 14.61 4.24 -17.94
CA GLU A 232 14.63 3.22 -16.89
C GLU A 232 15.89 2.37 -17.09
N VAL A 233 16.67 2.23 -16.02
CA VAL A 233 17.92 1.44 -16.00
C VAL A 233 17.69 0.08 -15.35
N LEU A 234 17.04 0.10 -14.20
CA LEU A 234 16.72 -1.07 -13.38
C LEU A 234 15.29 -0.97 -12.86
N ARG A 235 14.63 -2.10 -12.70
CA ARG A 235 13.37 -2.21 -11.98
C ARG A 235 13.58 -2.98 -10.69
N LEU A 236 13.19 -2.38 -9.55
CA LEU A 236 13.35 -2.93 -8.21
C LEU A 236 12.00 -3.24 -7.61
N GLY A 237 11.92 -4.30 -6.79
CA GLY A 237 10.72 -4.68 -6.05
C GLY A 237 11.01 -4.86 -4.56
N ASP A 238 10.14 -4.32 -3.72
CA ASP A 238 10.14 -4.61 -2.29
C ASP A 238 9.25 -5.83 -2.03
N PHE A 239 9.88 -6.93 -1.63
CA PHE A 239 9.24 -8.21 -1.34
C PHE A 239 9.11 -8.49 0.17
N SER A 240 9.20 -7.47 1.01
CA SER A 240 8.96 -7.63 2.46
C SER A 240 7.54 -8.12 2.76
N GLN A 241 6.61 -7.66 1.94
CA GLN A 241 5.23 -8.14 1.87
C GLN A 241 4.85 -8.38 0.40
N ILE A 242 3.83 -9.18 0.20
CA ILE A 242 3.30 -9.48 -1.13
C ILE A 242 1.86 -9.00 -1.20
N GLN A 243 1.54 -8.29 -2.25
CA GLN A 243 0.17 -7.99 -2.64
C GLN A 243 -0.33 -9.06 -3.59
N VAL A 244 -1.42 -9.71 -3.25
CA VAL A 244 -2.17 -10.59 -4.14
C VAL A 244 -3.32 -9.79 -4.72
N ARG A 245 -3.29 -9.59 -6.02
CA ARG A 245 -4.33 -8.85 -6.73
C ARG A 245 -5.32 -9.83 -7.33
N VAL A 246 -6.56 -9.76 -6.85
CA VAL A 246 -7.67 -10.62 -7.22
C VAL A 246 -8.71 -9.79 -7.98
N GLN A 247 -9.33 -10.39 -9.00
CA GLN A 247 -10.42 -9.78 -9.74
C GLN A 247 -11.75 -10.32 -9.22
N ILE A 248 -12.62 -9.45 -8.71
CA ILE A 248 -13.89 -9.85 -8.08
C ILE A 248 -15.06 -9.22 -8.83
N SER A 249 -16.15 -9.98 -8.99
CA SER A 249 -17.37 -9.50 -9.63
C SER A 249 -18.03 -8.40 -8.80
N GLU A 250 -18.64 -7.41 -9.48
CA GLU A 250 -19.43 -6.36 -8.84
C GLU A 250 -20.53 -6.94 -7.92
N LEU A 251 -21.10 -8.10 -8.27
CA LEU A 251 -22.15 -8.75 -7.48
C LEU A 251 -21.65 -9.30 -6.14
N GLU A 252 -20.39 -9.72 -6.08
CA GLU A 252 -19.77 -10.33 -4.90
C GLU A 252 -19.05 -9.30 -4.01
N LEU A 253 -18.85 -8.08 -4.53
CA LEU A 253 -18.14 -7.02 -3.82
C LEU A 253 -18.83 -6.62 -2.50
N ALA A 254 -20.15 -6.77 -2.41
CA ALA A 254 -20.90 -6.41 -1.21
C ALA A 254 -20.47 -7.21 0.05
N GLU A 255 -19.87 -8.39 -0.14
CA GLU A 255 -19.45 -9.29 0.93
C GLU A 255 -18.00 -9.04 1.37
N ILE A 256 -17.23 -8.21 0.62
CA ILE A 256 -15.80 -7.99 0.86
C ILE A 256 -15.57 -6.58 1.41
N ARG A 257 -14.77 -6.49 2.48
CA ARG A 257 -14.46 -5.23 3.15
C ARG A 257 -12.95 -5.10 3.39
N THR A 258 -12.48 -3.87 3.34
CA THR A 258 -11.12 -3.55 3.78
C THR A 258 -10.94 -3.94 5.26
N GLY A 259 -9.81 -4.57 5.58
CA GLY A 259 -9.53 -5.13 6.90
C GLY A 259 -10.03 -6.57 7.09
N GLN A 260 -10.73 -7.13 6.10
CA GLN A 260 -11.19 -8.52 6.17
C GLN A 260 -10.02 -9.49 6.01
N THR A 261 -10.01 -10.54 6.83
CA THR A 261 -9.02 -11.62 6.73
C THR A 261 -9.31 -12.50 5.52
N ALA A 262 -8.26 -12.85 4.78
CA ALA A 262 -8.34 -13.76 3.65
C ALA A 262 -7.31 -14.89 3.81
N GLN A 263 -7.68 -16.10 3.39
CA GLN A 263 -6.79 -17.23 3.28
C GLN A 263 -6.21 -17.25 1.87
N VAL A 264 -4.89 -17.28 1.75
CA VAL A 264 -4.17 -17.26 0.48
C VAL A 264 -3.34 -18.52 0.35
N GLN A 265 -3.60 -19.29 -0.68
CA GLN A 265 -2.80 -20.46 -1.07
C GLN A 265 -2.10 -20.16 -2.39
N LEU A 266 -0.80 -20.44 -2.46
CA LEU A 266 -0.01 -20.26 -3.66
C LEU A 266 0.21 -21.61 -4.35
N ASP A 267 -0.05 -21.70 -5.64
CA ASP A 267 0.18 -22.95 -6.39
C ASP A 267 1.66 -23.38 -6.34
N ALA A 268 2.58 -22.43 -6.22
CA ALA A 268 4.01 -22.69 -6.04
C ALA A 268 4.38 -23.25 -4.65
N LEU A 269 3.50 -23.11 -3.65
CA LEU A 269 3.72 -23.54 -2.27
C LEU A 269 2.43 -24.19 -1.70
N PRO A 270 1.98 -25.33 -2.25
CA PRO A 270 0.65 -25.88 -1.97
C PRO A 270 0.47 -26.33 -0.50
N GLU A 271 1.56 -26.61 0.20
CA GLU A 271 1.51 -27.04 1.60
C GLU A 271 1.39 -25.88 2.61
N LYS A 272 1.49 -24.63 2.14
CA LYS A 272 1.42 -23.44 2.99
C LYS A 272 0.20 -22.59 2.66
N THR A 273 -0.63 -22.37 3.65
CA THR A 273 -1.69 -21.36 3.60
C THR A 273 -1.21 -20.11 4.33
N PHE A 274 -1.32 -18.98 3.66
CA PHE A 274 -0.95 -17.68 4.21
C PHE A 274 -2.22 -16.95 4.66
N THR A 275 -2.18 -16.36 5.83
CA THR A 275 -3.24 -15.45 6.27
C THR A 275 -2.89 -14.06 5.77
N GLY A 276 -3.79 -13.47 5.00
CA GLY A 276 -3.69 -12.10 4.49
C GLY A 276 -4.83 -11.23 4.98
N GLU A 277 -4.71 -9.95 4.69
CA GLU A 277 -5.72 -8.95 4.98
C GLU A 277 -6.05 -8.15 3.70
N VAL A 278 -7.32 -7.87 3.47
CA VAL A 278 -7.76 -7.00 2.39
C VAL A 278 -7.31 -5.57 2.70
N THR A 279 -6.30 -5.11 1.99
CA THR A 279 -5.73 -3.76 2.20
C THR A 279 -6.39 -2.70 1.34
N GLN A 280 -6.83 -3.08 0.14
CA GLN A 280 -7.43 -2.13 -0.78
C GLN A 280 -8.47 -2.79 -1.68
N ILE A 281 -9.56 -2.07 -1.89
CA ILE A 281 -10.58 -2.36 -2.90
C ILE A 281 -10.54 -1.21 -3.90
N SER A 282 -10.30 -1.51 -5.18
CA SER A 282 -10.26 -0.47 -6.21
C SER A 282 -11.63 0.16 -6.40
N LEU A 283 -11.68 1.49 -6.49
CA LEU A 283 -12.91 2.22 -6.85
C LEU A 283 -13.15 2.26 -8.37
N ALA A 284 -12.18 1.79 -9.16
CA ALA A 284 -12.28 1.72 -10.62
C ALA A 284 -12.47 0.26 -11.04
N ALA A 285 -13.65 -0.07 -11.52
CA ALA A 285 -13.94 -1.34 -12.16
C ALA A 285 -13.44 -1.33 -13.62
N ASP A 286 -13.01 -2.48 -14.11
CA ASP A 286 -12.88 -2.69 -15.55
C ASP A 286 -14.27 -2.64 -16.19
N THR A 287 -14.51 -1.63 -17.00
CA THR A 287 -15.82 -1.39 -17.61
C THR A 287 -16.24 -2.48 -18.61
N THR A 288 -15.28 -3.25 -19.12
CA THR A 288 -15.54 -4.34 -20.07
C THR A 288 -15.83 -5.65 -19.36
N ALA A 289 -15.03 -6.00 -18.37
CA ALA A 289 -15.17 -7.25 -17.63
C ALA A 289 -16.07 -7.15 -16.40
N ARG A 290 -16.39 -5.94 -15.92
CA ARG A 290 -17.11 -5.65 -14.66
C ARG A 290 -16.47 -6.33 -13.45
N LEU A 291 -15.14 -6.36 -13.46
CA LEU A 291 -14.34 -6.92 -12.39
C LEU A 291 -13.67 -5.78 -11.62
N ILE A 292 -13.62 -5.92 -10.31
CA ILE A 292 -13.05 -4.94 -9.39
C ILE A 292 -11.79 -5.55 -8.79
N PRO A 293 -10.62 -4.91 -8.96
CA PRO A 293 -9.39 -5.35 -8.32
C PRO A 293 -9.48 -5.20 -6.80
N VAL A 294 -9.24 -6.28 -6.09
CA VAL A 294 -9.09 -6.31 -4.63
C VAL A 294 -7.67 -6.74 -4.32
N GLU A 295 -6.99 -6.01 -3.43
CA GLU A 295 -5.63 -6.30 -3.02
C GLU A 295 -5.61 -6.90 -1.61
N VAL A 296 -5.04 -8.09 -1.51
CA VAL A 296 -4.81 -8.81 -0.26
C VAL A 296 -3.32 -8.81 0.02
N THR A 297 -2.92 -8.32 1.18
CA THR A 297 -1.51 -8.30 1.59
C THR A 297 -1.19 -9.48 2.49
N ILE A 298 -0.13 -10.22 2.15
CA ILE A 298 0.41 -11.32 2.93
C ILE A 298 1.87 -11.04 3.35
N SER A 299 2.28 -11.57 4.48
CA SER A 299 3.67 -11.48 4.93
C SER A 299 4.57 -12.42 4.13
N ASN A 300 5.76 -11.95 3.74
CA ASN A 300 6.77 -12.73 3.05
C ASN A 300 8.09 -12.78 3.84
N GLY A 301 8.01 -13.17 5.11
CA GLY A 301 9.17 -13.22 6.02
C GLY A 301 10.34 -14.03 5.47
N ASP A 302 10.06 -15.17 4.83
CA ASP A 302 11.07 -16.03 4.20
C ASP A 302 11.57 -15.49 2.85
N ARG A 303 10.93 -14.45 2.30
CA ARG A 303 11.21 -13.85 0.98
C ARG A 303 11.26 -14.86 -0.16
N ARG A 304 10.45 -15.92 -0.07
CA ARG A 304 10.37 -17.00 -1.10
C ARG A 304 9.30 -16.74 -2.13
N ILE A 305 8.38 -15.81 -1.87
CA ILE A 305 7.29 -15.48 -2.75
C ILE A 305 7.76 -14.36 -3.68
N GLY A 306 7.77 -14.64 -4.97
CA GLY A 306 8.12 -13.71 -6.03
C GLY A 306 6.90 -13.05 -6.67
N ARG A 307 7.14 -12.31 -7.74
CA ARG A 307 6.11 -11.68 -8.57
C ARG A 307 5.56 -12.69 -9.58
N GLY A 308 4.27 -12.57 -9.92
CA GLY A 308 3.64 -13.32 -11.02
C GLY A 308 3.22 -14.73 -10.67
N LEU A 309 3.29 -15.13 -9.38
CA LEU A 309 2.81 -16.43 -8.95
C LEU A 309 1.27 -16.40 -8.88
N LEU A 310 0.67 -17.53 -9.23
CA LEU A 310 -0.77 -17.72 -9.10
C LEU A 310 -1.13 -17.98 -7.63
N ALA A 311 -2.13 -17.25 -7.15
CA ALA A 311 -2.65 -17.34 -5.79
C ALA A 311 -4.15 -17.62 -5.82
N ARG A 312 -4.59 -18.54 -4.95
CA ARG A 312 -6.00 -18.81 -4.66
C ARG A 312 -6.35 -18.12 -3.36
N VAL A 313 -7.36 -17.29 -3.41
CA VAL A 313 -7.77 -16.48 -2.27
C VAL A 313 -9.19 -16.85 -1.88
N ASN A 314 -9.36 -17.19 -0.61
CA ASN A 314 -10.66 -17.39 0.00
C ASN A 314 -10.88 -16.28 1.04
N PHE A 315 -11.90 -15.48 0.84
CA PHE A 315 -12.30 -14.45 1.79
C PHE A 315 -13.22 -15.11 2.82
N GLY A 316 -12.73 -15.35 4.04
CA GLY A 316 -13.54 -15.86 5.14
C GLY A 316 -14.82 -15.03 5.27
N GLN A 317 -15.96 -15.71 5.21
CA GLN A 317 -17.24 -15.05 5.42
C GLN A 317 -17.32 -14.51 6.86
N GLN A 318 -17.93 -13.34 7.02
CA GLN A 318 -18.32 -12.89 8.35
C GLN A 318 -19.27 -13.95 8.94
N ASN A 319 -18.88 -14.51 10.09
CA ASN A 319 -19.61 -15.53 10.84
C ASN A 319 -21.04 -15.04 11.19
N ASN A 320 -21.94 -15.02 10.25
CA ASN A 320 -23.37 -15.09 10.58
C ASN A 320 -23.63 -16.53 10.95
N LYS A 321 -23.57 -16.83 12.25
CA LYS A 321 -23.99 -18.13 12.77
C LYS A 321 -25.50 -18.24 12.59
N SER A 322 -25.91 -18.90 11.54
CA SER A 322 -27.28 -19.28 11.26
C SER A 322 -27.49 -20.75 11.54
N VAL A 323 -28.73 -21.18 11.66
CA VAL A 323 -29.04 -22.61 11.78
C VAL A 323 -28.86 -23.24 10.41
N VAL A 324 -27.95 -24.22 10.32
CA VAL A 324 -27.69 -24.94 9.07
C VAL A 324 -28.20 -26.37 9.20
N VAL A 325 -28.98 -26.81 8.21
CA VAL A 325 -29.55 -28.15 8.16
C VAL A 325 -29.20 -28.86 6.84
N PRO A 326 -29.06 -30.20 6.84
CA PRO A 326 -28.90 -30.95 5.60
C PRO A 326 -30.07 -30.69 4.65
N GLU A 327 -29.82 -30.54 3.35
CA GLU A 327 -30.88 -30.33 2.34
C GLU A 327 -31.93 -31.45 2.34
N ALA A 328 -31.52 -32.67 2.72
CA ALA A 328 -32.43 -33.83 2.85
C ALA A 328 -33.53 -33.66 3.91
N ALA A 329 -33.36 -32.74 4.90
CA ALA A 329 -34.33 -32.44 5.94
C ALA A 329 -35.44 -31.51 5.48
N VAL A 330 -35.26 -30.84 4.34
CA VAL A 330 -36.15 -29.81 3.84
C VAL A 330 -37.10 -30.40 2.80
N GLN A 331 -38.41 -30.47 3.13
CA GLN A 331 -39.44 -30.86 2.16
C GLN A 331 -39.98 -29.59 1.49
N VAL A 332 -39.66 -29.43 0.22
CA VAL A 332 -40.22 -28.33 -0.58
C VAL A 332 -41.72 -28.57 -0.72
N ALA A 333 -42.53 -27.65 -0.21
CA ALA A 333 -44.00 -27.74 -0.33
C ALA A 333 -44.42 -27.71 -1.80
N SER A 334 -44.71 -28.86 -2.37
CA SER A 334 -45.30 -28.96 -3.71
C SER A 334 -46.78 -28.50 -3.66
N LYS A 335 -47.00 -27.18 -3.59
CA LYS A 335 -48.27 -26.59 -4.01
C LYS A 335 -48.26 -26.50 -5.54
N GLY A 336 -49.11 -27.34 -6.15
CA GLY A 336 -49.22 -27.44 -7.59
C GLY A 336 -49.44 -26.10 -8.28
N ALA A 337 -48.53 -25.82 -9.22
CA ALA A 337 -48.76 -25.23 -10.53
C ALA A 337 -47.44 -24.78 -11.14
N LYS A 338 -47.07 -25.37 -12.23
CA LYS A 338 -46.26 -24.86 -13.33
C LYS A 338 -45.81 -23.39 -13.20
N ASN A 339 -44.58 -23.19 -12.65
CA ASN A 339 -43.69 -22.16 -13.11
C ASN A 339 -42.26 -22.56 -12.67
N GLN A 340 -41.44 -22.92 -13.62
CA GLN A 340 -40.07 -23.46 -13.44
C GLN A 340 -39.03 -22.37 -13.09
N ASN A 341 -39.40 -21.25 -12.46
CA ASN A 341 -38.44 -20.18 -12.12
C ASN A 341 -38.77 -19.42 -10.83
N SER A 342 -39.37 -20.08 -9.84
CA SER A 342 -39.51 -19.49 -8.50
C SER A 342 -38.87 -20.44 -7.48
N GLU A 343 -37.65 -20.15 -7.05
CA GLU A 343 -37.07 -20.66 -5.82
C GLU A 343 -38.02 -20.26 -4.69
N SER A 344 -38.72 -21.26 -4.11
CA SER A 344 -39.62 -21.02 -2.98
C SER A 344 -38.76 -20.73 -1.76
N ASP A 345 -38.76 -19.50 -1.27
CA ASP A 345 -38.06 -19.07 -0.05
C ASP A 345 -38.56 -19.77 1.23
N THR A 346 -39.58 -20.65 1.12
CA THR A 346 -40.18 -21.35 2.25
C THR A 346 -40.26 -22.85 2.02
N ALA A 347 -40.04 -23.61 3.06
CA ALA A 347 -40.15 -25.08 3.07
C ALA A 347 -40.69 -25.58 4.40
N THR A 348 -41.05 -26.85 4.45
CA THR A 348 -41.55 -27.50 5.66
C THR A 348 -40.47 -28.38 6.26
N ILE A 349 -40.21 -28.23 7.56
CA ILE A 349 -39.36 -29.11 8.36
C ILE A 349 -40.21 -29.75 9.43
N PHE A 350 -39.97 -31.03 9.74
CA PHE A 350 -40.64 -31.76 10.81
C PHE A 350 -39.80 -31.68 12.09
N ILE A 351 -40.37 -31.09 13.14
CA ILE A 351 -39.75 -30.97 14.47
C ILE A 351 -40.26 -32.08 15.36
N LEU A 352 -39.35 -32.72 16.12
CA LEU A 352 -39.68 -33.73 17.07
C LEU A 352 -40.18 -33.10 18.38
N LYS A 353 -41.35 -33.56 18.83
CA LYS A 353 -41.84 -33.34 20.18
C LYS A 353 -41.86 -34.69 20.93
N GLN A 354 -40.93 -34.87 21.86
CA GLN A 354 -40.89 -36.05 22.69
C GLN A 354 -41.98 -36.01 23.77
N LYS A 355 -42.79 -37.05 23.84
CA LYS A 355 -43.69 -37.32 24.96
C LYS A 355 -43.60 -38.84 25.29
N GLY A 356 -42.65 -39.24 26.15
CA GLY A 356 -42.43 -40.62 26.54
C GLY A 356 -41.82 -41.51 25.43
N GLU A 357 -42.16 -42.80 25.39
CA GLU A 357 -41.63 -43.75 24.39
C GLU A 357 -42.12 -43.52 22.96
N ASN A 358 -43.07 -42.64 22.73
CA ASN A 358 -43.59 -42.27 21.39
C ASN A 358 -43.30 -40.81 21.11
N ALA A 359 -42.40 -40.54 20.16
CA ALA A 359 -42.16 -39.21 19.62
C ALA A 359 -43.23 -38.84 18.57
N THR A 360 -43.67 -37.61 18.56
CA THR A 360 -44.54 -37.07 17.52
C THR A 360 -43.85 -35.98 16.75
N VAL A 361 -44.12 -35.88 15.45
CA VAL A 361 -43.59 -34.82 14.61
C VAL A 361 -44.60 -33.71 14.43
N THR A 362 -44.11 -32.45 14.37
CA THR A 362 -44.93 -31.29 14.03
C THR A 362 -44.35 -30.63 12.80
N ALA A 363 -45.17 -30.46 11.76
CA ALA A 363 -44.76 -29.74 10.56
C ALA A 363 -44.67 -28.25 10.83
N ARG A 364 -43.50 -27.65 10.56
CA ARG A 364 -43.27 -26.21 10.72
C ARG A 364 -42.77 -25.63 9.42
N GLU A 365 -43.36 -24.52 9.01
CA GLU A 365 -42.86 -23.75 7.86
C GLU A 365 -41.64 -22.94 8.27
N VAL A 366 -40.55 -23.07 7.51
CA VAL A 366 -39.29 -22.37 7.73
C VAL A 366 -38.94 -21.53 6.52
N LYS A 367 -38.30 -20.40 6.76
CA LYS A 367 -37.75 -19.55 5.69
C LYS A 367 -36.34 -19.99 5.39
N LEU A 368 -36.08 -20.35 4.13
CA LEU A 368 -34.78 -20.79 3.66
C LEU A 368 -33.90 -19.57 3.33
N GLY A 369 -32.61 -19.71 3.60
CA GLY A 369 -31.54 -18.82 3.14
C GLY A 369 -30.74 -19.49 2.02
N ASP A 370 -29.45 -19.25 2.06
CA ASP A 370 -28.50 -19.76 1.07
C ASP A 370 -28.32 -21.28 1.17
N ARG A 371 -27.85 -21.88 0.07
CA ARG A 371 -27.59 -23.32 -0.06
C ARG A 371 -26.14 -23.54 -0.51
N ALA A 372 -25.40 -24.39 0.18
CA ALA A 372 -24.05 -24.83 -0.22
C ALA A 372 -23.73 -26.20 0.35
N ASN A 373 -22.93 -27.00 -0.33
CA ASN A 373 -22.42 -28.30 0.14
C ASN A 373 -23.50 -29.26 0.68
N ALA A 374 -24.67 -29.35 -0.01
CA ALA A 374 -25.85 -30.13 0.42
C ALA A 374 -26.39 -29.72 1.81
N GLN A 375 -26.15 -28.49 2.23
CA GLN A 375 -26.70 -27.85 3.42
C GLN A 375 -27.52 -26.62 3.02
N VAL A 376 -28.49 -26.26 3.85
CA VAL A 376 -29.36 -25.11 3.68
C VAL A 376 -29.40 -24.30 4.96
N GLU A 377 -29.28 -23.00 4.81
CA GLU A 377 -29.44 -22.04 5.89
C GLU A 377 -30.91 -21.84 6.21
N ILE A 378 -31.25 -21.84 7.49
CA ILE A 378 -32.59 -21.50 7.97
C ILE A 378 -32.54 -20.10 8.58
N VAL A 379 -33.17 -19.15 7.88
CA VAL A 379 -33.24 -17.74 8.31
C VAL A 379 -34.21 -17.54 9.47
N SER A 380 -35.34 -18.31 9.46
CA SER A 380 -36.33 -18.25 10.53
C SER A 380 -37.18 -19.49 10.56
N GLY A 381 -37.73 -19.86 11.73
CA GLY A 381 -38.65 -20.96 11.92
C GLY A 381 -38.06 -22.19 12.62
N LEU A 382 -36.72 -22.27 12.80
CA LEU A 382 -36.07 -23.32 13.57
C LEU A 382 -35.08 -22.68 14.54
N GLU A 383 -35.14 -23.02 15.83
CA GLU A 383 -34.28 -22.48 16.87
C GLU A 383 -33.11 -23.44 17.14
N PRO A 384 -31.94 -22.92 17.51
CA PRO A 384 -30.81 -23.76 17.92
C PRO A 384 -31.18 -24.62 19.12
N GLY A 385 -30.89 -25.93 19.03
CA GLY A 385 -31.23 -26.90 20.08
C GLY A 385 -32.54 -27.65 19.88
N GLU A 386 -33.36 -27.30 18.87
CA GLU A 386 -34.54 -28.05 18.50
C GLU A 386 -34.14 -29.31 17.73
N GLU A 387 -34.83 -30.43 18.01
CA GLU A 387 -34.65 -31.69 17.28
C GLU A 387 -35.53 -31.73 16.06
N PHE A 388 -34.97 -32.03 14.88
CA PHE A 388 -35.67 -32.11 13.63
C PHE A 388 -35.39 -33.42 12.87
N VAL A 389 -36.30 -33.81 11.99
CA VAL A 389 -36.16 -35.01 11.18
C VAL A 389 -35.30 -34.72 9.95
N VAL A 390 -34.20 -35.47 9.80
CA VAL A 390 -33.30 -35.41 8.63
C VAL A 390 -33.78 -36.31 7.52
N ARG A 391 -34.24 -37.53 7.87
CA ARG A 391 -34.75 -38.52 6.93
C ARG A 391 -35.92 -39.31 7.55
N SER A 392 -36.84 -39.73 6.72
CA SER A 392 -37.95 -40.62 7.10
C SER A 392 -38.05 -41.81 6.16
N SER A 393 -38.48 -42.97 6.69
CA SER A 393 -38.75 -44.14 5.86
C SER A 393 -40.08 -44.08 5.10
N GLY A 394 -40.91 -43.06 5.33
CA GLY A 394 -42.18 -42.82 4.68
C GLY A 394 -42.61 -41.36 4.67
N ASN A 395 -43.71 -41.03 4.01
CA ASN A 395 -44.25 -39.67 4.02
C ASN A 395 -44.74 -39.31 5.43
N LEU A 396 -44.28 -38.20 5.97
CA LEU A 396 -44.69 -37.66 7.26
C LEU A 396 -45.81 -36.64 7.10
N GLN A 397 -46.77 -36.67 8.01
CA GLN A 397 -47.82 -35.66 8.17
C GLN A 397 -47.73 -35.03 9.56
N ASP A 398 -48.31 -33.85 9.71
CA ASP A 398 -48.39 -33.20 11.00
C ASP A 398 -49.11 -34.03 12.05
N GLY A 399 -48.44 -34.28 13.20
CA GLY A 399 -48.98 -35.09 14.27
C GLY A 399 -48.68 -36.57 14.19
N ASP A 400 -47.95 -37.07 13.18
CA ASP A 400 -47.60 -38.50 13.06
C ASP A 400 -46.72 -38.97 14.20
N SER A 401 -47.01 -40.22 14.68
CA SER A 401 -46.16 -40.90 15.66
C SER A 401 -44.98 -41.54 14.95
N VAL A 402 -43.78 -41.18 15.38
CA VAL A 402 -42.50 -41.65 14.79
C VAL A 402 -41.66 -42.42 15.82
N ARG A 403 -40.80 -43.29 15.30
CA ARG A 403 -39.79 -44.01 16.12
C ARG A 403 -38.42 -43.63 15.63
N LEU A 404 -37.55 -43.18 16.54
CA LEU A 404 -36.17 -42.88 16.24
C LEU A 404 -35.43 -44.13 15.75
N SER A 405 -34.69 -44.01 14.66
CA SER A 405 -33.83 -45.10 14.19
C SER A 405 -32.51 -45.07 15.01
N PHE A 406 -31.93 -46.25 15.24
CA PHE A 406 -30.76 -46.43 16.12
C PHE A 406 -29.41 -45.89 15.52
N ILE A 407 -29.45 -45.04 14.48
CA ILE A 407 -28.27 -44.54 13.76
C ILE A 407 -27.91 -43.10 14.20
N SER A 408 -28.63 -42.49 15.15
CA SER A 408 -28.43 -41.09 15.54
C SER A 408 -27.41 -40.85 16.70
N GLU A 409 -26.48 -41.76 16.94
CA GLU A 409 -25.36 -41.53 17.86
C GLU A 409 -24.02 -41.85 17.20
N SER A 410 -23.43 -40.85 16.52
CA SER A 410 -21.98 -40.76 16.25
C SER A 410 -21.59 -39.33 16.00
#